data_b27a79fe9aa3bdab96095a4d3679667e
#
_entry.id   b27a79fe9aa3bdab96095a4d3679667e
#
_cell.length_a   1.000
_cell.length_b   1.000
_cell.length_c   1.000
_cell.angle_alpha   90.00
_cell.angle_beta   90.00
_cell.angle_gamma   90.00
#
_symmetry.space_group_name_H-M   'P 1'
#
loop_
_entity.id
_entity.type
_entity.pdbx_description
1 polymer ?
#
loop_
_entity_poly.entity_id
_entity_poly.type
_entity_poly.pdbx_seq_one_letter_code
_entity_poly.pdbx_strand_id
1 'polypeptide(L)'
;MPKAKFSLASREVKFKDQGRIEMARVFLSPPNMGGDELEYIKKVFESNYIAPLGEYVNRFEDAVKSYTGTRGALALNAGTAALHLALRCSGVKDGDVVLGSTFTFMASLNPIFYERCVPVLIDSDESWNLSPKLLKEAIKKSPKKPKVLVVTHLYGQAAKMDEICEICANEGIDVIEDAAEALGGFYKGKALGGIGKCGALSFNGNKIITTSGGGMLISNDEELVAKARFLSTQAREPLLHYEHKDYGYNYRLSNVLGAIGVGQMEVLPQRVKRKREIFKIYEDLFRGTDVEFMPEVEGGEGNRWLTTLLFKKKNAHLKVIDALNKADIESRPLWKPMHLQSIFAGALSVVDGTSEDMFERGICLPSGTDMSDETIERVVKIVKENI
;
A
#
# COMPACT_ATOMS: atom_id res chain seq x y z
N MET A 1 -7.25 -50.29 11.07
CA MET A 1 -6.21 -49.26 11.18
C MET A 1 -6.68 -48.22 12.18
N PRO A 2 -5.95 -47.91 13.25
CA PRO A 2 -6.42 -47.04 14.31
C PRO A 2 -6.39 -45.56 13.85
N LYS A 3 -7.49 -44.85 14.12
CA LYS A 3 -7.61 -43.37 13.92
C LYS A 3 -6.69 -42.68 14.91
N ALA A 4 -5.66 -42.02 14.42
CA ALA A 4 -4.84 -41.11 15.23
C ALA A 4 -5.69 -39.91 15.68
N LYS A 5 -5.99 -39.83 16.97
CA LYS A 5 -6.52 -38.62 17.59
C LYS A 5 -5.37 -37.63 17.76
N PHE A 6 -5.35 -36.57 16.93
CA PHE A 6 -4.50 -35.42 17.21
C PHE A 6 -5.12 -34.63 18.38
N SER A 7 -4.54 -34.78 19.57
CA SER A 7 -4.78 -33.93 20.71
C SER A 7 -4.00 -32.63 20.50
N LEU A 8 -4.71 -31.53 20.28
CA LEU A 8 -4.16 -30.19 20.45
C LEU A 8 -3.93 -29.96 21.95
N ALA A 9 -2.77 -30.38 22.46
CA ALA A 9 -2.32 -29.97 23.77
C ALA A 9 -2.05 -28.46 23.70
N SER A 10 -2.86 -27.68 24.41
CA SER A 10 -2.62 -26.29 24.73
C SER A 10 -1.24 -26.19 25.39
N ARG A 11 -0.25 -25.71 24.67
CA ARG A 11 1.01 -25.26 25.31
C ARG A 11 0.69 -23.97 26.04
N GLU A 12 0.38 -24.09 27.33
CA GLU A 12 0.49 -22.98 28.26
C GLU A 12 1.94 -22.48 28.23
N VAL A 13 2.16 -21.33 27.67
CA VAL A 13 3.43 -20.59 27.82
C VAL A 13 3.43 -20.11 29.26
N LYS A 14 4.12 -20.83 30.16
CA LYS A 14 4.39 -20.36 31.53
C LYS A 14 5.38 -19.19 31.44
N PHE A 15 4.88 -17.97 31.56
CA PHE A 15 5.71 -16.80 31.81
C PHE A 15 6.33 -16.96 33.21
N LYS A 16 7.66 -17.00 33.29
CA LYS A 16 8.37 -16.89 34.57
C LYS A 16 8.18 -15.46 35.07
N ASP A 17 7.44 -15.33 36.15
CA ASP A 17 7.26 -14.11 36.92
C ASP A 17 8.63 -13.72 37.53
N GLN A 18 9.31 -12.77 36.90
CA GLN A 18 10.36 -11.99 37.51
C GLN A 18 10.00 -10.52 37.29
N GLY A 19 9.34 -9.94 38.23
CA GLY A 19 9.04 -8.54 38.59
C GLY A 19 9.50 -7.36 37.72
N ARG A 20 9.73 -7.54 36.44
CA ARG A 20 9.77 -6.52 35.38
C ARG A 20 8.57 -6.76 34.47
N ILE A 21 7.67 -5.81 34.44
CA ILE A 21 6.69 -5.72 33.35
C ILE A 21 7.55 -5.46 32.10
N GLU A 22 7.94 -6.52 31.40
CA GLU A 22 8.45 -6.39 30.03
C GLU A 22 7.29 -5.84 29.21
N MET A 23 7.34 -4.54 28.92
CA MET A 23 6.35 -3.94 28.03
C MET A 23 6.53 -4.58 26.67
N ALA A 24 5.46 -5.16 26.12
CA ALA A 24 5.49 -5.77 24.81
C ALA A 24 6.00 -4.77 23.76
N ARG A 25 6.77 -5.27 22.79
CA ARG A 25 7.32 -4.46 21.68
C ARG A 25 6.19 -3.72 20.96
N VAL A 26 6.40 -2.43 20.74
CA VAL A 26 5.49 -1.59 19.93
C VAL A 26 5.94 -1.67 18.48
N PHE A 27 5.11 -2.27 17.62
CA PHE A 27 5.37 -2.37 16.20
C PHE A 27 4.85 -1.14 15.44
N LEU A 28 5.44 -0.88 14.26
CA LEU A 28 5.08 0.28 13.42
C LEU A 28 3.62 0.23 12.93
N SER A 29 3.19 -0.90 12.42
CA SER A 29 1.81 -1.17 11.97
C SER A 29 1.58 -2.68 11.92
N PRO A 30 1.31 -3.35 13.05
CA PRO A 30 1.09 -4.78 13.09
C PRO A 30 -0.27 -5.15 12.49
N PRO A 31 -0.45 -6.43 12.08
CA PRO A 31 -1.77 -6.97 11.80
C PRO A 31 -2.68 -6.82 13.00
N ASN A 32 -3.96 -6.54 12.75
CA ASN A 32 -4.97 -6.46 13.80
C ASN A 32 -6.23 -7.19 13.34
N MET A 33 -6.47 -8.40 13.88
CA MET A 33 -7.69 -9.16 13.65
C MET A 33 -8.81 -8.62 14.55
N GLY A 34 -10.02 -8.66 14.11
CA GLY A 34 -11.11 -8.11 14.92
C GLY A 34 -12.49 -8.23 14.30
N GLY A 35 -12.57 -9.00 13.21
CA GLY A 35 -13.83 -9.39 12.56
C GLY A 35 -14.07 -10.90 12.68
N ASP A 36 -14.89 -11.43 11.82
CA ASP A 36 -15.27 -12.83 11.77
C ASP A 36 -14.33 -13.70 10.93
N GLU A 37 -13.06 -13.30 10.79
CA GLU A 37 -12.07 -13.95 9.91
C GLU A 37 -11.98 -15.46 10.18
N LEU A 38 -11.92 -15.85 11.47
CA LEU A 38 -11.76 -17.25 11.83
C LEU A 38 -13.03 -18.07 11.49
N GLU A 39 -14.21 -17.50 11.66
CA GLU A 39 -15.48 -18.16 11.30
C GLU A 39 -15.58 -18.35 9.78
N TYR A 40 -15.15 -17.37 8.98
CA TYR A 40 -15.12 -17.50 7.53
C TYR A 40 -14.09 -18.53 7.06
N ILE A 41 -12.91 -18.60 7.70
CA ILE A 41 -11.91 -19.64 7.44
C ILE A 41 -12.50 -21.03 7.72
N LYS A 42 -13.20 -21.24 8.84
CA LYS A 42 -13.86 -22.53 9.16
C LYS A 42 -14.82 -22.95 8.03
N LYS A 43 -15.65 -22.02 7.53
CA LYS A 43 -16.58 -22.31 6.43
C LYS A 43 -15.85 -22.70 5.14
N VAL A 44 -14.69 -22.09 4.84
CA VAL A 44 -13.85 -22.51 3.72
C VAL A 44 -13.38 -23.95 3.89
N PHE A 45 -12.93 -24.33 5.10
CA PHE A 45 -12.50 -25.70 5.40
C PHE A 45 -13.65 -26.70 5.36
N GLU A 46 -14.85 -26.35 5.88
CA GLU A 46 -16.06 -27.16 5.82
C GLU A 46 -16.47 -27.44 4.36
N SER A 47 -16.35 -26.45 3.47
CA SER A 47 -16.60 -26.61 2.04
C SER A 47 -15.56 -27.48 1.33
N ASN A 48 -14.41 -27.75 1.97
CA ASN A 48 -13.22 -28.38 1.40
C ASN A 48 -12.65 -27.65 0.16
N TYR A 49 -13.06 -26.40 -0.10
CA TYR A 49 -12.65 -25.65 -1.28
C TYR A 49 -11.47 -24.71 -1.00
N ILE A 50 -10.32 -25.33 -0.72
CA ILE A 50 -9.06 -24.63 -0.45
C ILE A 50 -8.29 -24.52 -1.77
N ALA A 51 -8.61 -23.48 -2.55
CA ALA A 51 -8.08 -23.27 -3.89
C ALA A 51 -7.91 -21.76 -4.17
N PRO A 52 -7.19 -21.34 -5.24
CA PRO A 52 -7.04 -19.94 -5.61
C PRO A 52 -8.26 -19.38 -6.36
N LEU A 53 -9.44 -19.86 -6.02
CA LEU A 53 -10.76 -19.40 -6.44
C LEU A 53 -11.78 -19.90 -5.40
N GLY A 54 -12.96 -19.28 -5.33
CA GLY A 54 -14.01 -19.71 -4.43
C GLY A 54 -14.91 -18.57 -3.98
N GLU A 55 -15.92 -18.91 -3.19
CA GLU A 55 -16.94 -17.98 -2.71
C GLU A 55 -16.35 -16.76 -2.01
N TYR A 56 -15.38 -16.97 -1.13
CA TYR A 56 -14.82 -15.89 -0.32
C TYR A 56 -13.90 -14.98 -1.13
N VAL A 57 -13.27 -15.45 -2.20
CA VAL A 57 -12.57 -14.58 -3.15
C VAL A 57 -13.55 -13.61 -3.80
N ASN A 58 -14.70 -14.13 -4.28
CA ASN A 58 -15.73 -13.32 -4.91
C ASN A 58 -16.35 -12.32 -3.90
N ARG A 59 -16.71 -12.78 -2.70
CA ARG A 59 -17.25 -11.92 -1.63
C ARG A 59 -16.27 -10.80 -1.26
N PHE A 60 -14.98 -11.08 -1.22
CA PHE A 60 -13.96 -10.08 -0.94
C PHE A 60 -13.85 -9.05 -2.08
N GLU A 61 -13.86 -9.50 -3.35
CA GLU A 61 -13.91 -8.61 -4.52
C GLU A 61 -15.17 -7.72 -4.48
N ASP A 62 -16.33 -8.29 -4.15
CA ASP A 62 -17.60 -7.55 -4.04
C ASP A 62 -17.60 -6.53 -2.88
N ALA A 63 -17.04 -6.90 -1.73
CA ALA A 63 -16.91 -6.00 -0.59
C ALA A 63 -16.02 -4.78 -0.93
N VAL A 64 -14.89 -5.01 -1.62
CA VAL A 64 -14.00 -3.92 -2.04
C VAL A 64 -14.67 -3.05 -3.11
N LYS A 65 -15.36 -3.63 -4.12
CA LYS A 65 -16.14 -2.87 -5.09
C LYS A 65 -17.17 -1.96 -4.42
N SER A 66 -17.95 -2.53 -3.49
CA SER A 66 -18.97 -1.76 -2.76
C SER A 66 -18.36 -0.61 -1.96
N TYR A 67 -17.20 -0.83 -1.33
CA TYR A 67 -16.54 0.18 -0.53
C TYR A 67 -15.91 1.28 -1.37
N THR A 68 -15.26 0.92 -2.48
CA THR A 68 -14.56 1.87 -3.36
C THR A 68 -15.45 2.52 -4.40
N GLY A 69 -16.64 1.97 -4.65
CA GLY A 69 -17.54 2.42 -5.71
C GLY A 69 -17.03 2.09 -7.13
N THR A 70 -16.02 1.23 -7.28
CA THR A 70 -15.52 0.80 -8.58
C THR A 70 -16.37 -0.33 -9.16
N ARG A 71 -16.44 -0.44 -10.50
CA ARG A 71 -17.23 -1.47 -11.17
C ARG A 71 -16.58 -2.84 -11.20
N GLY A 72 -15.25 -2.89 -11.14
CA GLY A 72 -14.48 -4.12 -11.18
C GLY A 72 -13.42 -4.21 -10.08
N ALA A 73 -13.22 -5.43 -9.56
CA ALA A 73 -12.15 -5.78 -8.64
C ALA A 73 -11.62 -7.18 -8.97
N LEU A 74 -10.33 -7.39 -8.79
CA LEU A 74 -9.66 -8.67 -9.01
C LEU A 74 -8.71 -8.93 -7.85
N ALA A 75 -9.04 -9.90 -7.01
CA ALA A 75 -8.22 -10.32 -5.90
C ALA A 75 -7.01 -11.13 -6.37
N LEU A 76 -5.82 -10.73 -5.91
CA LEU A 76 -4.52 -11.22 -6.32
C LEU A 76 -3.65 -11.55 -5.10
N ASN A 77 -2.58 -12.32 -5.31
CA ASN A 77 -1.68 -12.75 -4.25
C ASN A 77 -0.76 -11.66 -3.69
N ALA A 78 -0.67 -10.50 -4.35
CA ALA A 78 0.12 -9.36 -3.89
C ALA A 78 -0.30 -8.04 -4.57
N GLY A 79 -0.06 -6.90 -3.92
CA GLY A 79 -0.20 -5.57 -4.56
C GLY A 79 0.74 -5.40 -5.76
N THR A 80 1.96 -5.97 -5.70
CA THR A 80 2.89 -5.98 -6.83
C THR A 80 2.31 -6.72 -8.05
N ALA A 81 1.57 -7.82 -7.83
CA ALA A 81 0.87 -8.52 -8.92
C ALA A 81 -0.24 -7.66 -9.53
N ALA A 82 -0.93 -6.86 -8.71
CA ALA A 82 -1.94 -5.92 -9.20
C ALA A 82 -1.32 -4.82 -10.08
N LEU A 83 -0.22 -4.20 -9.63
CA LEU A 83 0.53 -3.21 -10.42
C LEU A 83 1.09 -3.79 -11.70
N HIS A 84 1.60 -5.02 -11.66
CA HIS A 84 2.12 -5.70 -12.84
C HIS A 84 1.03 -5.94 -13.88
N LEU A 85 -0.11 -6.48 -13.47
CA LEU A 85 -1.24 -6.68 -14.38
C LEU A 85 -1.82 -5.35 -14.88
N ALA A 86 -1.83 -4.30 -14.06
CA ALA A 86 -2.24 -2.96 -14.48
C ALA A 86 -1.37 -2.44 -15.65
N LEU A 87 -0.03 -2.55 -15.53
CA LEU A 87 0.89 -2.20 -16.61
C LEU A 87 0.69 -3.08 -17.85
N ARG A 88 0.67 -4.39 -17.69
CA ARG A 88 0.47 -5.35 -18.77
C ARG A 88 -0.84 -5.09 -19.52
N CYS A 89 -1.94 -4.82 -18.80
CA CYS A 89 -3.25 -4.52 -19.37
C CYS A 89 -3.32 -3.14 -20.05
N SER A 90 -2.52 -2.18 -19.62
CA SER A 90 -2.35 -0.89 -20.33
C SER A 90 -1.58 -1.03 -21.65
N GLY A 91 -1.14 -2.24 -21.98
CA GLY A 91 -0.55 -2.58 -23.27
C GLY A 91 0.84 -2.02 -23.48
N VAL A 92 1.61 -1.80 -22.40
CA VAL A 92 3.04 -1.44 -22.50
C VAL A 92 3.82 -2.56 -23.17
N LYS A 93 4.89 -2.20 -23.84
CA LYS A 93 5.80 -3.10 -24.56
C LYS A 93 7.24 -2.82 -24.13
N ASP A 94 8.13 -3.76 -24.45
CA ASP A 94 9.57 -3.61 -24.28
C ASP A 94 10.06 -2.26 -24.82
N GLY A 95 10.76 -1.50 -23.96
CA GLY A 95 11.30 -0.19 -24.28
C GLY A 95 10.31 0.98 -24.30
N ASP A 96 9.02 0.75 -23.91
CA ASP A 96 8.08 1.85 -23.66
C ASP A 96 8.50 2.63 -22.41
N VAL A 97 8.22 3.93 -22.39
CA VAL A 97 8.49 4.77 -21.22
C VAL A 97 7.33 4.72 -20.25
N VAL A 98 7.65 4.47 -18.98
CA VAL A 98 6.71 4.54 -17.86
C VAL A 98 7.20 5.55 -16.85
N LEU A 99 6.36 6.52 -16.54
CA LEU A 99 6.60 7.53 -15.51
C LEU A 99 6.25 6.97 -14.14
N GLY A 100 6.96 7.37 -13.09
CA GLY A 100 6.64 6.95 -11.73
C GLY A 100 7.11 7.92 -10.67
N SER A 101 6.42 7.91 -9.53
CA SER A 101 6.84 8.66 -8.34
C SER A 101 8.19 8.17 -7.85
N THR A 102 9.14 9.07 -7.57
CA THR A 102 10.40 8.65 -6.96
C THR A 102 10.28 8.41 -5.45
N PHE A 103 9.40 9.15 -4.78
CA PHE A 103 9.16 9.00 -3.35
C PHE A 103 8.07 7.96 -3.11
N THR A 104 8.48 6.70 -3.12
CA THR A 104 7.58 5.55 -3.02
C THR A 104 8.31 4.30 -2.54
N PHE A 105 7.57 3.23 -2.28
CA PHE A 105 8.13 1.90 -2.08
C PHE A 105 8.49 1.25 -3.42
N MET A 106 9.55 0.45 -3.45
CA MET A 106 10.06 -0.18 -4.67
C MET A 106 9.02 -0.97 -5.48
N ALA A 107 8.02 -1.55 -4.80
CA ALA A 107 6.99 -2.34 -5.47
C ALA A 107 6.16 -1.56 -6.51
N SER A 108 6.02 -0.24 -6.35
CA SER A 108 5.37 0.64 -7.33
C SER A 108 6.04 0.59 -8.71
N LEU A 109 7.36 0.42 -8.72
CA LEU A 109 8.18 0.52 -9.93
C LEU A 109 8.74 -0.81 -10.43
N ASN A 110 8.74 -1.86 -9.60
CA ASN A 110 9.19 -3.20 -10.00
C ASN A 110 8.57 -3.69 -11.32
N PRO A 111 7.25 -3.51 -11.56
CA PRO A 111 6.61 -3.96 -12.79
C PRO A 111 7.17 -3.30 -14.06
N ILE A 112 7.77 -2.12 -13.95
CA ILE A 112 8.44 -1.44 -15.08
C ILE A 112 9.58 -2.32 -15.60
N PHE A 113 10.36 -2.91 -14.68
CA PHE A 113 11.43 -3.84 -15.05
C PHE A 113 10.89 -5.20 -15.54
N TYR A 114 9.77 -5.69 -14.96
CA TYR A 114 9.18 -6.95 -15.41
C TYR A 114 8.72 -6.87 -16.87
N GLU A 115 8.15 -5.74 -17.27
CA GLU A 115 7.73 -5.46 -18.65
C GLU A 115 8.85 -4.88 -19.52
N ARG A 116 10.11 -4.81 -19.02
CA ARG A 116 11.29 -4.25 -19.70
C ARG A 116 11.08 -2.84 -20.25
N CYS A 117 10.27 -2.07 -19.55
CA CYS A 117 10.02 -0.67 -19.84
C CYS A 117 11.14 0.23 -19.28
N VAL A 118 11.19 1.45 -19.77
CA VAL A 118 12.17 2.47 -19.37
C VAL A 118 11.54 3.35 -18.28
N PRO A 119 12.06 3.33 -17.04
CA PRO A 119 11.56 4.19 -15.97
C PRO A 119 11.98 5.64 -16.16
N VAL A 120 11.07 6.57 -15.90
CA VAL A 120 11.36 7.99 -15.72
C VAL A 120 10.78 8.40 -14.36
N LEU A 121 11.65 8.88 -13.47
CA LEU A 121 11.30 9.15 -12.08
C LEU A 121 10.99 10.62 -11.85
N ILE A 122 9.96 10.90 -11.08
CA ILE A 122 9.45 12.25 -10.85
C ILE A 122 9.41 12.53 -9.35
N ASP A 123 9.94 13.67 -8.94
CA ASP A 123 9.98 14.09 -7.55
C ASP A 123 8.62 14.54 -7.02
N SER A 124 8.57 14.74 -5.73
CA SER A 124 7.42 15.20 -4.96
C SER A 124 7.33 16.72 -4.93
N ASP A 125 6.22 17.22 -4.44
CA ASP A 125 6.05 18.60 -4.01
C ASP A 125 5.73 18.68 -2.50
N GLU A 126 5.23 19.81 -2.03
CA GLU A 126 4.86 20.06 -0.63
C GLU A 126 3.78 19.10 -0.10
N SER A 127 3.04 18.41 -0.97
CA SER A 127 2.08 17.35 -0.58
C SER A 127 2.74 16.01 -0.24
N TRP A 128 4.05 15.89 -0.44
CA TRP A 128 4.88 14.68 -0.37
C TRP A 128 4.59 13.66 -1.49
N ASN A 129 3.57 13.89 -2.26
CA ASN A 129 3.22 13.10 -3.44
C ASN A 129 3.80 13.71 -4.72
N LEU A 130 3.70 12.99 -5.83
CA LEU A 130 4.23 13.37 -7.13
C LEU A 130 3.81 14.80 -7.53
N SER A 131 4.81 15.61 -7.90
CA SER A 131 4.62 17.00 -8.33
C SER A 131 4.01 17.10 -9.73
N PRO A 132 2.82 17.72 -9.91
CA PRO A 132 2.25 17.97 -11.23
C PRO A 132 3.14 18.87 -12.11
N LYS A 133 3.89 19.79 -11.49
CA LYS A 133 4.85 20.66 -12.21
C LYS A 133 5.97 19.81 -12.82
N LEU A 134 6.60 18.95 -12.02
CA LEU A 134 7.70 18.10 -12.48
C LEU A 134 7.20 17.00 -13.43
N LEU A 135 5.93 16.57 -13.33
CA LEU A 135 5.31 15.68 -14.30
C LEU A 135 5.32 16.28 -15.70
N LYS A 136 4.91 17.56 -15.86
CA LYS A 136 4.97 18.27 -17.16
C LYS A 136 6.38 18.32 -17.71
N GLU A 137 7.36 18.53 -16.85
CA GLU A 137 8.78 18.53 -17.26
C GLU A 137 9.27 17.13 -17.68
N ALA A 138 8.89 16.11 -16.91
CA ALA A 138 9.28 14.73 -17.18
C ALA A 138 8.73 14.25 -18.53
N ILE A 139 7.48 14.58 -18.86
CA ILE A 139 6.89 14.28 -20.17
C ILE A 139 7.73 14.89 -21.30
N LYS A 140 8.13 16.17 -21.17
CA LYS A 140 8.94 16.87 -22.17
C LYS A 140 10.36 16.33 -22.31
N LYS A 141 10.96 15.88 -21.19
CA LYS A 141 12.35 15.37 -21.14
C LYS A 141 12.44 13.88 -21.48
N SER A 142 11.32 13.16 -21.51
CA SER A 142 11.27 11.72 -21.77
C SER A 142 11.85 11.38 -23.15
N PRO A 143 12.62 10.28 -23.27
CA PRO A 143 13.26 9.89 -24.53
C PRO A 143 12.27 9.48 -25.61
N LYS A 144 11.08 9.08 -25.21
CA LYS A 144 9.92 8.77 -26.06
C LYS A 144 8.66 9.26 -25.33
N LYS A 145 7.55 9.41 -26.06
CA LYS A 145 6.23 9.70 -25.45
C LYS A 145 5.92 8.66 -24.39
N PRO A 146 5.73 9.05 -23.11
CA PRO A 146 5.36 8.12 -22.06
C PRO A 146 3.98 7.50 -22.32
N LYS A 147 3.82 6.25 -21.95
CA LYS A 147 2.56 5.52 -22.14
C LYS A 147 1.71 5.45 -20.89
N VAL A 148 2.37 5.31 -19.74
CA VAL A 148 1.73 5.13 -18.43
C VAL A 148 2.45 6.00 -17.39
N LEU A 149 1.68 6.52 -16.46
CA LEU A 149 2.14 7.06 -15.17
C LEU A 149 1.69 6.12 -14.05
N VAL A 150 2.62 5.69 -13.21
CA VAL A 150 2.31 5.08 -11.91
C VAL A 150 2.45 6.16 -10.83
N VAL A 151 1.32 6.60 -10.29
CA VAL A 151 1.26 7.58 -9.19
C VAL A 151 0.99 6.88 -7.88
N THR A 152 1.76 7.21 -6.83
CA THR A 152 1.59 6.63 -5.49
C THR A 152 0.78 7.56 -4.61
N HIS A 153 -0.11 7.02 -3.79
CA HIS A 153 -0.77 7.71 -2.68
C HIS A 153 0.01 7.43 -1.40
N LEU A 154 1.07 8.20 -1.21
CA LEU A 154 2.10 7.94 -0.20
C LEU A 154 1.53 8.01 1.22
N TYR A 155 1.84 7.00 2.05
CA TYR A 155 1.39 6.87 3.44
C TYR A 155 -0.13 6.99 3.65
N GLY A 156 -0.90 6.75 2.57
CA GLY A 156 -2.36 6.82 2.60
C GLY A 156 -2.94 8.21 2.37
N GLN A 157 -2.13 9.13 1.85
CA GLN A 157 -2.55 10.50 1.49
C GLN A 157 -2.70 10.64 -0.02
N ALA A 158 -3.74 11.36 -0.46
CA ALA A 158 -4.00 11.56 -1.87
C ALA A 158 -2.91 12.39 -2.56
N ALA A 159 -2.51 11.99 -3.76
CA ALA A 159 -1.84 12.89 -4.70
C ALA A 159 -2.83 13.92 -5.27
N LYS A 160 -2.35 14.98 -5.91
CA LYS A 160 -3.16 16.03 -6.57
C LYS A 160 -3.78 15.48 -7.87
N MET A 161 -4.75 14.56 -7.71
CA MET A 161 -5.24 13.72 -8.81
C MET A 161 -5.92 14.49 -9.95
N ASP A 162 -6.60 15.60 -9.67
CA ASP A 162 -7.23 16.39 -10.74
C ASP A 162 -6.18 16.93 -11.72
N GLU A 163 -5.12 17.56 -11.19
CA GLU A 163 -4.04 18.11 -12.00
C GLU A 163 -3.27 17.00 -12.74
N ILE A 164 -2.97 15.91 -12.04
CA ILE A 164 -2.25 14.77 -12.61
C ILE A 164 -3.06 14.13 -13.74
N CYS A 165 -4.35 13.87 -13.52
CA CYS A 165 -5.22 13.27 -14.52
C CYS A 165 -5.41 14.19 -15.73
N GLU A 166 -5.59 15.50 -15.52
CA GLU A 166 -5.70 16.48 -16.61
C GLU A 166 -4.43 16.49 -17.48
N ILE A 167 -3.25 16.56 -16.86
CA ILE A 167 -1.97 16.54 -17.59
C ILE A 167 -1.85 15.25 -18.40
N CYS A 168 -2.12 14.10 -17.79
CA CYS A 168 -2.00 12.81 -18.44
C CYS A 168 -3.02 12.63 -19.57
N ALA A 169 -4.27 13.08 -19.38
CA ALA A 169 -5.32 13.00 -20.40
C ALA A 169 -4.96 13.84 -21.65
N ASN A 170 -4.42 15.05 -21.46
CA ASN A 170 -3.99 15.90 -22.56
C ASN A 170 -2.84 15.28 -23.38
N GLU A 171 -2.05 14.43 -22.76
CA GLU A 171 -0.93 13.74 -23.40
C GLU A 171 -1.25 12.29 -23.81
N GLY A 172 -2.46 11.80 -23.50
CA GLY A 172 -2.86 10.40 -23.79
C GLY A 172 -2.03 9.38 -23.01
N ILE A 173 -1.72 9.69 -21.75
CA ILE A 173 -0.97 8.84 -20.81
C ILE A 173 -1.97 8.19 -19.87
N ASP A 174 -1.96 6.87 -19.75
CA ASP A 174 -2.78 6.13 -18.77
C ASP A 174 -2.25 6.36 -17.35
N VAL A 175 -3.15 6.62 -16.39
CA VAL A 175 -2.80 6.77 -14.98
C VAL A 175 -3.15 5.48 -14.23
N ILE A 176 -2.14 4.86 -13.62
CA ILE A 176 -2.27 3.75 -12.68
C ILE A 176 -2.00 4.28 -11.28
N GLU A 177 -2.93 4.04 -10.35
CA GLU A 177 -2.77 4.45 -8.97
C GLU A 177 -2.14 3.31 -8.14
N ASP A 178 -0.97 3.54 -7.55
CA ASP A 178 -0.52 2.71 -6.45
C ASP A 178 -1.18 3.20 -5.15
N ALA A 179 -2.29 2.57 -4.82
CA ALA A 179 -3.07 2.79 -3.62
C ALA A 179 -2.82 1.71 -2.55
N ALA A 180 -1.65 1.04 -2.61
CA ALA A 180 -1.28 -0.02 -1.67
C ALA A 180 -1.26 0.43 -0.19
N GLU A 181 -1.20 1.72 0.06
CA GLU A 181 -1.20 2.34 1.38
C GLU A 181 -2.51 3.11 1.67
N ALA A 182 -3.42 3.18 0.69
CA ALA A 182 -4.47 4.21 0.67
C ALA A 182 -5.91 3.69 0.72
N LEU A 183 -6.15 2.38 0.91
CA LEU A 183 -7.51 1.85 1.08
C LEU A 183 -8.22 2.54 2.25
N GLY A 184 -9.41 3.08 2.00
CA GLY A 184 -10.17 3.89 2.96
C GLY A 184 -9.83 5.38 2.94
N GLY A 185 -8.92 5.80 2.05
CA GLY A 185 -8.71 7.19 1.68
C GLY A 185 -9.56 7.60 0.49
N PHE A 186 -9.88 8.89 0.39
CA PHE A 186 -10.69 9.47 -0.67
C PHE A 186 -10.07 10.77 -1.18
N TYR A 187 -10.41 11.12 -2.41
CA TYR A 187 -10.11 12.41 -3.01
C TYR A 187 -11.36 12.94 -3.71
N LYS A 188 -11.90 14.06 -3.23
CA LYS A 188 -13.16 14.68 -3.71
C LYS A 188 -14.30 13.64 -3.82
N GLY A 189 -14.44 12.81 -2.78
CA GLY A 189 -15.48 11.79 -2.66
C GLY A 189 -15.26 10.53 -3.49
N LYS A 190 -14.15 10.41 -4.23
CA LYS A 190 -13.77 9.19 -4.96
C LYS A 190 -12.71 8.42 -4.17
N ALA A 191 -12.87 7.10 -4.05
CA ALA A 191 -11.89 6.26 -3.39
C ALA A 191 -10.54 6.29 -4.12
N LEU A 192 -9.44 6.39 -3.36
CA LEU A 192 -8.09 6.30 -3.91
C LEU A 192 -7.86 4.90 -4.50
N GLY A 193 -7.30 4.87 -5.70
CA GLY A 193 -7.20 3.69 -6.56
C GLY A 193 -8.31 3.55 -7.59
N GLY A 194 -9.40 4.34 -7.49
CA GLY A 194 -10.54 4.33 -8.41
C GLY A 194 -10.70 5.58 -9.29
N ILE A 195 -9.70 6.45 -9.33
CA ILE A 195 -9.75 7.74 -10.04
C ILE A 195 -9.11 7.64 -11.43
N GLY A 196 -7.94 7.03 -11.51
CA GLY A 196 -7.23 6.77 -12.77
C GLY A 196 -7.87 5.63 -13.58
N LYS A 197 -7.11 5.10 -14.52
CA LYS A 197 -7.54 3.95 -15.35
C LYS A 197 -7.79 2.71 -14.50
N CYS A 198 -6.91 2.44 -13.55
CA CYS A 198 -7.03 1.38 -12.56
C CYS A 198 -6.11 1.69 -11.37
N GLY A 199 -6.33 0.99 -10.26
CA GLY A 199 -5.51 1.09 -9.08
C GLY A 199 -5.16 -0.27 -8.48
N ALA A 200 -4.10 -0.28 -7.69
CA ALA A 200 -3.63 -1.44 -6.98
C ALA A 200 -3.73 -1.23 -5.47
N LEU A 201 -4.41 -2.14 -4.79
CA LEU A 201 -4.50 -2.20 -3.34
C LEU A 201 -3.58 -3.30 -2.81
N SER A 202 -3.14 -3.18 -1.56
CA SER A 202 -2.32 -4.19 -0.88
C SER A 202 -2.96 -4.60 0.44
N PHE A 203 -2.91 -5.90 0.70
CA PHE A 203 -3.36 -6.55 1.93
C PHE A 203 -2.21 -7.30 2.61
N ASN A 204 -0.98 -6.78 2.46
CA ASN A 204 0.18 -7.31 3.18
C ASN A 204 0.01 -7.10 4.70
N GLY A 205 0.76 -7.85 5.51
CA GLY A 205 0.62 -7.89 6.97
C GLY A 205 0.59 -6.55 7.69
N ASN A 206 1.28 -5.54 7.16
CA ASN A 206 1.39 -4.21 7.76
C ASN A 206 0.40 -3.16 7.23
N LYS A 207 -0.51 -3.54 6.33
CA LYS A 207 -1.48 -2.58 5.75
C LYS A 207 -2.65 -2.32 6.70
N ILE A 208 -3.51 -1.37 6.33
CA ILE A 208 -4.64 -0.96 7.19
C ILE A 208 -5.59 -2.11 7.53
N ILE A 209 -5.76 -3.01 6.60
CA ILE A 209 -6.32 -4.36 6.75
C ILE A 209 -5.42 -5.35 6.02
N THR A 210 -5.46 -6.61 6.42
CA THR A 210 -4.56 -7.63 5.88
C THR A 210 -5.27 -8.94 5.54
N THR A 211 -4.75 -9.66 4.55
CA THR A 211 -5.04 -11.06 4.29
C THR A 211 -3.78 -11.93 4.50
N SER A 212 -2.85 -11.54 5.41
CA SER A 212 -1.50 -12.08 5.54
C SER A 212 -0.60 -11.61 4.37
N GLY A 213 -0.93 -11.97 3.17
CA GLY A 213 -0.44 -11.45 1.91
C GLY A 213 -1.59 -11.37 0.93
N GLY A 214 -1.59 -10.35 0.07
CA GLY A 214 -2.66 -10.16 -0.91
C GLY A 214 -2.57 -8.80 -1.57
N GLY A 215 -3.32 -8.66 -2.65
CA GLY A 215 -3.52 -7.41 -3.37
C GLY A 215 -4.83 -7.45 -4.13
N MET A 216 -5.20 -6.34 -4.72
CA MET A 216 -6.38 -6.24 -5.59
C MET A 216 -6.16 -5.20 -6.66
N LEU A 217 -6.49 -5.52 -7.89
CA LEU A 217 -6.63 -4.55 -8.96
C LEU A 217 -8.08 -4.09 -8.99
N ILE A 218 -8.30 -2.78 -8.96
CA ILE A 218 -9.64 -2.18 -9.06
C ILE A 218 -9.70 -1.25 -10.27
N SER A 219 -10.84 -1.18 -10.93
CA SER A 219 -11.06 -0.30 -12.08
C SER A 219 -12.54 -0.09 -12.37
N ASN A 220 -12.85 1.02 -13.06
CA ASN A 220 -14.14 1.24 -13.70
C ASN A 220 -14.20 0.68 -15.14
N ASP A 221 -13.09 0.19 -15.66
CA ASP A 221 -12.97 -0.51 -16.93
C ASP A 221 -13.09 -2.04 -16.68
N GLU A 222 -14.29 -2.58 -16.90
CA GLU A 222 -14.56 -4.00 -16.66
C GLU A 222 -13.82 -4.92 -17.66
N GLU A 223 -13.53 -4.45 -18.89
CA GLU A 223 -12.76 -5.20 -19.86
C GLU A 223 -11.29 -5.33 -19.42
N LEU A 224 -10.73 -4.27 -18.86
CA LEU A 224 -9.39 -4.30 -18.25
C LEU A 224 -9.33 -5.33 -17.12
N VAL A 225 -10.33 -5.33 -16.22
CA VAL A 225 -10.40 -6.30 -15.11
C VAL A 225 -10.57 -7.73 -15.62
N ALA A 226 -11.39 -7.96 -16.64
CA ALA A 226 -11.56 -9.27 -17.27
C ALA A 226 -10.24 -9.76 -17.90
N LYS A 227 -9.53 -8.89 -18.62
CA LYS A 227 -8.21 -9.19 -19.19
C LYS A 227 -7.18 -9.51 -18.10
N ALA A 228 -7.14 -8.73 -17.03
CA ALA A 228 -6.26 -8.98 -15.89
C ALA A 228 -6.58 -10.33 -15.22
N ARG A 229 -7.87 -10.66 -15.08
CA ARG A 229 -8.34 -11.96 -14.56
C ARG A 229 -7.87 -13.13 -15.44
N PHE A 230 -8.01 -13.02 -16.74
CA PHE A 230 -7.52 -14.01 -17.69
C PHE A 230 -6.00 -14.22 -17.56
N LEU A 231 -5.23 -13.14 -17.54
CA LEU A 231 -3.77 -13.19 -17.36
C LEU A 231 -3.35 -13.75 -15.99
N SER A 232 -4.12 -13.49 -14.93
CA SER A 232 -3.82 -13.97 -13.58
C SER A 232 -3.98 -15.48 -13.39
N THR A 233 -4.59 -16.16 -14.36
CA THR A 233 -4.86 -17.61 -14.42
C THR A 233 -4.17 -18.27 -15.61
N GLN A 234 -2.90 -17.98 -15.81
CA GLN A 234 -2.02 -18.52 -16.85
C GLN A 234 -2.47 -18.21 -18.29
N ALA A 235 -3.34 -17.24 -18.52
CA ALA A 235 -3.93 -16.93 -19.84
C ALA A 235 -4.53 -18.18 -20.52
N ARG A 236 -5.23 -19.01 -19.75
CA ARG A 236 -5.85 -20.23 -20.25
C ARG A 236 -7.12 -19.91 -21.02
N GLU A 237 -7.18 -20.33 -22.30
CA GLU A 237 -8.37 -20.20 -23.14
C GLU A 237 -9.55 -21.04 -22.61
N PRO A 238 -10.81 -20.60 -22.78
CA PRO A 238 -12.00 -21.30 -22.29
C PRO A 238 -12.37 -22.48 -23.21
N LEU A 239 -11.45 -23.46 -23.38
CA LEU A 239 -11.65 -24.65 -24.19
C LEU A 239 -11.63 -25.91 -23.31
N LEU A 240 -12.07 -27.05 -23.83
CA LEU A 240 -12.07 -28.35 -23.12
C LEU A 240 -10.65 -28.82 -22.79
N HIS A 241 -9.72 -28.64 -23.70
CA HIS A 241 -8.29 -28.86 -23.49
C HIS A 241 -7.59 -27.57 -23.03
N TYR A 242 -6.42 -27.69 -22.49
CA TYR A 242 -5.61 -26.53 -22.15
C TYR A 242 -4.99 -25.93 -23.41
N GLU A 243 -5.39 -24.73 -23.72
CA GLU A 243 -4.87 -23.92 -24.83
C GLU A 243 -4.40 -22.56 -24.31
N HIS A 244 -3.24 -22.13 -24.78
CA HIS A 244 -2.63 -20.86 -24.40
C HIS A 244 -2.16 -20.13 -25.67
N LYS A 245 -2.77 -18.98 -25.98
CA LYS A 245 -2.36 -18.09 -27.09
C LYS A 245 -1.46 -16.94 -26.62
N ASP A 246 -1.43 -16.70 -25.33
CA ASP A 246 -0.54 -15.74 -24.67
C ASP A 246 -0.03 -16.39 -23.39
N TYR A 247 1.01 -15.84 -22.80
CA TYR A 247 1.47 -16.25 -21.48
C TYR A 247 0.79 -15.43 -20.38
N GLY A 248 0.50 -16.08 -19.29
CA GLY A 248 -0.08 -15.47 -18.09
C GLY A 248 0.67 -15.86 -16.84
N TYR A 249 0.07 -15.57 -15.69
CA TYR A 249 0.69 -15.67 -14.37
C TYR A 249 -0.17 -16.52 -13.45
N ASN A 250 0.42 -16.97 -12.34
CA ASN A 250 -0.31 -17.60 -11.24
C ASN A 250 -0.44 -16.59 -10.09
N TYR A 251 -1.36 -15.62 -10.25
CA TYR A 251 -1.47 -14.46 -9.36
C TYR A 251 -2.76 -14.41 -8.55
N ARG A 252 -3.62 -15.42 -8.62
CA ARG A 252 -4.89 -15.43 -7.90
C ARG A 252 -4.71 -15.53 -6.39
N LEU A 253 -5.59 -14.86 -5.65
CA LEU A 253 -5.70 -15.00 -4.19
C LEU A 253 -6.37 -16.34 -3.83
N SER A 254 -5.94 -16.98 -2.74
CA SER A 254 -6.59 -18.19 -2.25
C SER A 254 -7.92 -17.89 -1.53
N ASN A 255 -8.85 -18.87 -1.55
CA ASN A 255 -10.14 -18.75 -0.88
C ASN A 255 -10.01 -18.55 0.65
N VAL A 256 -8.98 -19.13 1.27
CA VAL A 256 -8.68 -18.93 2.70
C VAL A 256 -8.32 -17.48 2.99
N LEU A 257 -7.46 -16.87 2.16
CA LEU A 257 -7.08 -15.47 2.32
C LEU A 257 -8.23 -14.53 1.94
N GLY A 258 -9.08 -14.93 0.99
CA GLY A 258 -10.34 -14.23 0.69
C GLY A 258 -11.28 -14.17 1.90
N ALA A 259 -11.37 -15.27 2.66
CA ALA A 259 -12.15 -15.33 3.89
C ALA A 259 -11.65 -14.34 4.96
N ILE A 260 -10.32 -14.25 5.15
CA ILE A 260 -9.72 -13.23 6.02
C ILE A 260 -10.10 -11.84 5.50
N GLY A 261 -9.98 -11.61 4.19
CA GLY A 261 -10.30 -10.33 3.56
C GLY A 261 -11.73 -9.88 3.79
N VAL A 262 -12.71 -10.79 3.73
CA VAL A 262 -14.13 -10.47 4.03
C VAL A 262 -14.26 -9.96 5.46
N GLY A 263 -13.75 -10.68 6.47
CA GLY A 263 -13.82 -10.25 7.87
C GLY A 263 -13.07 -8.93 8.10
N GLN A 264 -11.94 -8.74 7.47
CA GLN A 264 -11.17 -7.49 7.57
C GLN A 264 -11.90 -6.28 6.94
N MET A 265 -12.69 -6.48 5.86
CA MET A 265 -13.50 -5.41 5.27
C MET A 265 -14.62 -4.95 6.22
N GLU A 266 -15.16 -5.83 7.04
CA GLU A 266 -16.20 -5.49 8.03
C GLU A 266 -15.70 -4.48 9.07
N VAL A 267 -14.42 -4.53 9.42
CA VAL A 267 -13.81 -3.64 10.41
C VAL A 267 -13.04 -2.46 9.80
N LEU A 268 -12.92 -2.38 8.48
CA LEU A 268 -12.17 -1.32 7.80
C LEU A 268 -12.58 0.11 8.21
N PRO A 269 -13.87 0.48 8.29
CA PRO A 269 -14.25 1.84 8.69
C PRO A 269 -13.75 2.22 10.08
N GLN A 270 -13.75 1.27 11.01
CA GLN A 270 -13.24 1.49 12.37
C GLN A 270 -11.72 1.62 12.38
N ARG A 271 -11.01 0.85 11.51
CA ARG A 271 -9.55 0.97 11.36
C ARG A 271 -9.16 2.34 10.81
N VAL A 272 -9.84 2.83 9.78
CA VAL A 272 -9.61 4.17 9.23
C VAL A 272 -9.84 5.24 10.29
N LYS A 273 -10.96 5.16 11.01
CA LYS A 273 -11.28 6.09 12.10
C LYS A 273 -10.15 6.10 13.14
N ARG A 274 -9.72 4.92 13.63
CA ARG A 274 -8.67 4.82 14.65
C ARG A 274 -7.32 5.36 14.15
N LYS A 275 -6.95 5.11 12.90
CA LYS A 275 -5.73 5.67 12.30
C LYS A 275 -5.74 7.21 12.31
N ARG A 276 -6.88 7.82 11.95
CA ARG A 276 -7.05 9.28 11.99
C ARG A 276 -7.00 9.83 13.43
N GLU A 277 -7.59 9.11 14.39
CA GLU A 277 -7.50 9.46 15.81
C GLU A 277 -6.04 9.42 16.30
N ILE A 278 -5.28 8.34 15.99
CA ILE A 278 -3.87 8.22 16.32
C ILE A 278 -3.06 9.39 15.76
N PHE A 279 -3.28 9.72 14.48
CA PHE A 279 -2.63 10.87 13.85
C PHE A 279 -2.95 12.18 14.61
N LYS A 280 -4.22 12.39 14.96
CA LYS A 280 -4.66 13.59 15.69
C LYS A 280 -4.03 13.68 17.08
N ILE A 281 -3.92 12.58 17.80
CA ILE A 281 -3.26 12.52 19.12
C ILE A 281 -1.78 12.91 18.96
N TYR A 282 -1.07 12.37 17.96
CA TYR A 282 0.31 12.77 17.68
C TYR A 282 0.41 14.27 17.36
N GLU A 283 -0.44 14.78 16.48
CA GLU A 283 -0.45 16.19 16.09
C GLU A 283 -0.66 17.10 17.32
N ASP A 284 -1.62 16.78 18.19
CA ASP A 284 -1.90 17.54 19.39
C ASP A 284 -0.75 17.47 20.40
N LEU A 285 -0.16 16.29 20.60
CA LEU A 285 0.96 16.11 21.52
C LEU A 285 2.26 16.78 21.03
N PHE A 286 2.48 16.94 19.73
CA PHE A 286 3.63 17.66 19.17
C PHE A 286 3.39 19.17 19.03
N ARG A 287 2.22 19.69 19.40
CA ARG A 287 1.93 21.13 19.31
C ARG A 287 2.99 21.95 20.05
N GLY A 288 3.48 22.98 19.40
CA GLY A 288 4.54 23.86 19.92
C GLY A 288 5.96 23.32 19.77
N THR A 289 6.14 22.24 19.02
CA THR A 289 7.47 21.75 18.59
C THR A 289 7.73 22.08 17.11
N ASP A 290 8.99 22.05 16.70
CA ASP A 290 9.42 22.32 15.32
C ASP A 290 9.33 21.04 14.43
N VAL A 291 8.21 20.32 14.47
CA VAL A 291 7.96 19.19 13.58
C VAL A 291 6.86 19.51 12.56
N GLU A 292 6.98 18.95 11.37
CA GLU A 292 6.01 19.12 10.28
C GLU A 292 5.39 17.75 9.96
N PHE A 293 4.06 17.63 10.04
CA PHE A 293 3.35 16.42 9.63
C PHE A 293 3.05 16.43 8.14
N MET A 294 2.96 15.23 7.55
CA MET A 294 2.49 15.11 6.16
C MET A 294 1.10 15.75 6.01
N PRO A 295 0.97 16.76 5.13
CA PRO A 295 -0.29 17.49 4.96
C PRO A 295 -1.35 16.63 4.26
N GLU A 296 -2.57 17.09 4.29
CA GLU A 296 -3.66 16.63 3.44
C GLU A 296 -3.84 17.62 2.29
N VAL A 297 -3.96 17.13 1.05
CA VAL A 297 -4.27 17.98 -0.10
C VAL A 297 -5.72 18.44 -0.05
N GLU A 298 -6.04 19.55 -0.68
CA GLU A 298 -7.42 20.05 -0.77
C GLU A 298 -8.34 18.99 -1.40
N GLY A 299 -9.43 18.67 -0.71
CA GLY A 299 -10.36 17.60 -1.10
C GLY A 299 -9.87 16.18 -0.84
N GLY A 300 -8.69 16.02 -0.23
CA GLY A 300 -8.19 14.75 0.23
C GLY A 300 -8.76 14.36 1.59
N GLU A 301 -9.00 13.07 1.78
CA GLU A 301 -9.38 12.45 3.05
C GLU A 301 -8.53 11.19 3.22
N GLY A 302 -7.27 11.35 3.64
CA GLY A 302 -6.32 10.25 3.80
C GLY A 302 -6.74 9.26 4.88
N ASN A 303 -6.32 8.01 4.74
CA ASN A 303 -6.55 6.98 5.76
C ASN A 303 -5.53 7.05 6.91
N ARG A 304 -4.47 7.84 6.77
CA ARG A 304 -3.36 7.97 7.75
C ARG A 304 -2.73 6.61 8.10
N TRP A 305 -2.44 5.78 7.08
CA TRP A 305 -1.85 4.46 7.28
C TRP A 305 -0.67 4.47 8.25
N LEU A 306 0.27 5.40 8.06
CA LEU A 306 1.32 5.71 9.03
C LEU A 306 1.29 7.20 9.37
N THR A 307 1.53 7.51 10.64
CA THR A 307 1.84 8.87 11.05
C THR A 307 3.29 9.16 10.72
N THR A 308 3.51 10.16 9.88
CA THR A 308 4.83 10.57 9.39
C THR A 308 5.06 12.05 9.68
N LEU A 309 6.29 12.40 10.03
CA LEU A 309 6.69 13.78 10.30
C LEU A 309 8.13 14.05 9.87
N LEU A 310 8.44 15.33 9.69
CA LEU A 310 9.77 15.85 9.43
C LEU A 310 10.28 16.62 10.64
N PHE A 311 11.54 16.43 10.97
CA PHE A 311 12.27 17.28 11.91
C PHE A 311 12.86 18.48 11.17
N LYS A 312 13.04 19.59 11.86
CA LYS A 312 13.69 20.78 11.29
C LYS A 312 15.15 20.51 10.88
N LYS A 313 15.86 19.72 11.68
CA LYS A 313 17.29 19.42 11.48
C LYS A 313 17.45 18.11 10.71
N LYS A 314 18.26 18.13 9.64
CA LYS A 314 18.66 16.91 8.90
C LYS A 314 19.33 15.89 9.84
N ASN A 315 19.05 14.62 9.58
CA ASN A 315 19.55 13.47 10.34
C ASN A 315 19.11 13.39 11.83
N ALA A 316 18.25 14.31 12.31
CA ALA A 316 17.71 14.21 13.68
C ALA A 316 16.91 12.91 13.89
N HIS A 317 16.22 12.44 12.86
CA HIS A 317 15.46 11.20 12.89
C HIS A 317 16.31 9.98 13.27
N LEU A 318 17.60 9.93 12.92
CA LEU A 318 18.48 8.79 13.23
C LEU A 318 18.66 8.62 14.74
N LYS A 319 18.88 9.72 15.49
CA LYS A 319 18.98 9.70 16.95
C LYS A 319 17.65 9.28 17.59
N VAL A 320 16.54 9.79 17.07
CA VAL A 320 15.19 9.44 17.55
C VAL A 320 14.89 7.96 17.31
N ILE A 321 15.21 7.42 16.12
CA ILE A 321 15.04 5.99 15.80
C ILE A 321 15.86 5.11 16.75
N ASP A 322 17.11 5.49 17.04
CA ASP A 322 17.96 4.76 18.00
C ASP A 322 17.35 4.76 19.41
N ALA A 323 16.85 5.91 19.88
CA ALA A 323 16.20 6.04 21.18
C ALA A 323 14.90 5.21 21.27
N LEU A 324 14.07 5.25 20.25
CA LEU A 324 12.84 4.44 20.18
C LEU A 324 13.16 2.94 20.14
N ASN A 325 14.14 2.52 19.35
CA ASN A 325 14.57 1.11 19.30
C ASN A 325 15.10 0.62 20.66
N LYS A 326 15.86 1.44 21.40
CA LYS A 326 16.31 1.11 22.77
C LYS A 326 15.15 0.95 23.76
N ALA A 327 14.01 1.59 23.47
CA ALA A 327 12.78 1.47 24.25
C ALA A 327 11.84 0.37 23.73
N ASP A 328 12.31 -0.47 22.81
CA ASP A 328 11.57 -1.53 22.13
C ASP A 328 10.33 -1.02 21.33
N ILE A 329 10.50 0.12 20.69
CA ILE A 329 9.51 0.78 19.83
C ILE A 329 10.04 0.85 18.41
N GLU A 330 9.34 0.23 17.47
CA GLU A 330 9.70 0.25 16.04
C GLU A 330 9.38 1.62 15.44
N SER A 331 10.34 2.16 14.70
CA SER A 331 10.19 3.33 13.84
C SER A 331 11.11 3.18 12.63
N ARG A 332 10.84 3.91 11.56
CA ARG A 332 11.61 3.84 10.32
C ARG A 332 11.86 5.24 9.77
N PRO A 333 12.95 5.47 9.04
CA PRO A 333 13.05 6.64 8.16
C PRO A 333 11.89 6.62 7.16
N LEU A 334 11.56 7.76 6.58
CA LEU A 334 10.71 7.80 5.39
C LEU A 334 11.34 6.98 4.25
N TRP A 335 10.57 6.68 3.19
CA TRP A 335 11.12 5.94 2.06
C TRP A 335 12.33 6.68 1.47
N LYS A 336 13.42 5.94 1.23
CA LYS A 336 14.54 6.47 0.45
C LYS A 336 14.07 6.65 -1.00
N PRO A 337 14.16 7.85 -1.59
CA PRO A 337 13.74 8.09 -2.97
C PRO A 337 14.34 7.12 -3.97
N MET A 338 13.57 6.68 -4.96
CA MET A 338 13.98 5.65 -5.90
C MET A 338 15.16 6.07 -6.78
N HIS A 339 15.26 7.35 -7.15
CA HIS A 339 16.41 7.86 -7.90
C HIS A 339 17.74 7.77 -7.14
N LEU A 340 17.70 7.61 -5.81
CA LEU A 340 18.87 7.34 -4.96
C LEU A 340 19.18 5.84 -4.79
N GLN A 341 18.34 4.95 -5.32
CA GLN A 341 18.56 3.50 -5.28
C GLN A 341 19.45 3.07 -6.45
N SER A 342 20.43 2.21 -6.18
CA SER A 342 21.41 1.77 -7.17
C SER A 342 20.81 1.12 -8.42
N ILE A 343 19.65 0.47 -8.27
CA ILE A 343 18.94 -0.16 -9.40
C ILE A 343 18.43 0.85 -10.44
N PHE A 344 18.26 2.12 -10.06
CA PHE A 344 17.85 3.21 -10.95
C PHE A 344 19.03 4.08 -11.40
N ALA A 345 20.27 3.65 -11.15
CA ALA A 345 21.44 4.38 -11.63
C ALA A 345 21.38 4.53 -13.16
N GLY A 346 21.39 5.78 -13.63
CA GLY A 346 21.27 6.11 -15.06
C GLY A 346 19.83 6.26 -15.57
N ALA A 347 18.80 5.99 -14.77
CA ALA A 347 17.43 6.33 -15.12
C ALA A 347 17.21 7.85 -15.16
N LEU A 348 16.47 8.33 -16.17
CA LEU A 348 16.07 9.73 -16.21
C LEU A 348 15.25 10.06 -14.97
N SER A 349 15.71 11.06 -14.21
CA SER A 349 15.02 11.54 -13.02
C SER A 349 14.81 13.05 -13.13
N VAL A 350 13.56 13.49 -12.92
CA VAL A 350 13.19 14.90 -12.89
C VAL A 350 12.91 15.25 -11.45
N VAL A 351 13.94 15.72 -10.77
CA VAL A 351 13.99 15.96 -9.33
C VAL A 351 14.41 17.38 -9.02
N ASP A 352 13.93 17.93 -7.92
CA ASP A 352 14.34 19.24 -7.39
C ASP A 352 14.88 19.14 -5.95
N GLY A 353 15.00 17.92 -5.41
CA GLY A 353 15.56 17.64 -4.09
C GLY A 353 14.51 17.58 -2.98
N THR A 354 13.23 17.75 -3.29
CA THR A 354 12.16 17.75 -2.27
C THR A 354 12.07 16.41 -1.52
N SER A 355 12.02 15.28 -2.22
CA SER A 355 11.96 13.97 -1.56
C SER A 355 13.25 13.57 -0.86
N GLU A 356 14.41 14.06 -1.34
CA GLU A 356 15.70 13.87 -0.66
C GLU A 356 15.71 14.57 0.69
N ASP A 357 15.32 15.85 0.73
CA ASP A 357 15.22 16.62 1.98
C ASP A 357 14.24 15.98 2.97
N MET A 358 13.08 15.51 2.48
CA MET A 358 12.11 14.78 3.30
C MET A 358 12.69 13.49 3.88
N PHE A 359 13.41 12.71 3.09
CA PHE A 359 14.07 11.48 3.54
C PHE A 359 15.12 11.77 4.62
N GLU A 360 15.92 12.83 4.46
CA GLU A 360 16.95 13.20 5.41
C GLU A 360 16.41 13.77 6.73
N ARG A 361 15.14 14.16 6.77
CA ARG A 361 14.50 14.75 7.95
C ARG A 361 13.38 13.90 8.55
N GLY A 362 12.92 12.87 7.85
CA GLY A 362 11.64 12.27 8.12
C GLY A 362 11.66 10.93 8.84
N ILE A 363 10.58 10.70 9.57
CA ILE A 363 10.34 9.46 10.33
C ILE A 363 8.90 8.99 10.20
N CYS A 364 8.72 7.67 10.18
CA CYS A 364 7.45 7.00 10.40
C CYS A 364 7.34 6.60 11.87
N LEU A 365 6.26 6.97 12.53
CA LEU A 365 5.95 6.62 13.91
C LEU A 365 4.97 5.45 14.00
N PRO A 366 4.99 4.67 15.10
CA PRO A 366 4.03 3.61 15.34
C PRO A 366 2.60 4.10 15.17
N SER A 367 1.81 3.33 14.43
CA SER A 367 0.45 3.71 14.07
C SER A 367 -0.49 2.50 14.05
N GLY A 368 -0.18 1.43 14.83
CA GLY A 368 -1.03 0.26 14.98
C GLY A 368 -2.39 0.63 15.55
N THR A 369 -3.47 0.08 14.99
CA THR A 369 -4.85 0.40 15.43
C THR A 369 -5.20 -0.19 16.80
N ASP A 370 -4.36 -1.06 17.34
CA ASP A 370 -4.41 -1.64 18.68
C ASP A 370 -3.65 -0.81 19.75
N MET A 371 -2.94 0.24 19.35
CA MET A 371 -2.19 1.08 20.27
C MET A 371 -3.12 1.85 21.20
N SER A 372 -2.77 1.85 22.52
CA SER A 372 -3.39 2.73 23.50
C SER A 372 -2.86 4.17 23.41
N ASP A 373 -3.60 5.12 23.92
CA ASP A 373 -3.20 6.52 23.95
C ASP A 373 -1.96 6.72 24.83
N GLU A 374 -1.80 5.96 25.92
CA GLU A 374 -0.61 5.97 26.80
C GLU A 374 0.64 5.50 26.03
N THR A 375 0.47 4.54 25.10
CA THR A 375 1.57 4.10 24.23
C THR A 375 2.00 5.22 23.30
N ILE A 376 1.07 5.98 22.75
CA ILE A 376 1.34 7.12 21.88
C ILE A 376 2.06 8.23 22.69
N GLU A 377 1.60 8.54 23.90
CA GLU A 377 2.25 9.50 24.79
C GLU A 377 3.70 9.10 25.10
N ARG A 378 3.94 7.83 25.38
CA ARG A 378 5.29 7.29 25.59
C ARG A 378 6.19 7.49 24.37
N VAL A 379 5.69 7.22 23.16
CA VAL A 379 6.41 7.46 21.90
C VAL A 379 6.78 8.94 21.79
N VAL A 380 5.81 9.83 21.96
CA VAL A 380 6.02 11.29 21.86
C VAL A 380 7.02 11.80 22.87
N LYS A 381 6.96 11.32 24.12
CA LYS A 381 7.92 11.69 25.17
C LYS A 381 9.36 11.38 24.74
N ILE A 382 9.60 10.14 24.24
CA ILE A 382 10.93 9.73 23.79
C ILE A 382 11.38 10.58 22.60
N VAL A 383 10.48 10.85 21.63
CA VAL A 383 10.81 11.70 20.49
C VAL A 383 11.22 13.09 20.97
N LYS A 384 10.42 13.74 21.83
CA LYS A 384 10.70 15.11 22.35
C LYS A 384 12.00 15.23 23.14
N GLU A 385 12.40 14.18 23.85
CA GLU A 385 13.65 14.15 24.60
C GLU A 385 14.89 14.01 23.68
N ASN A 386 14.71 13.72 22.39
CA ASN A 386 15.78 13.38 21.44
C ASN A 386 15.86 14.28 20.19
N ILE A 387 15.00 15.31 20.09
CA ILE A 387 15.01 16.32 19.01
C ILE A 387 15.76 17.58 19.42
#